data_d4bc5970cc8b3a5528f34d9d243b02c2
#
_entry.id   d4bc5970cc8b3a5528f34d9d243b02c2
#
_cell.length_a   1.000
_cell.length_b   1.000
_cell.length_c   1.000
_cell.angle_alpha   90.00
_cell.angle_beta   90.00
_cell.angle_gamma   90.00
#
_symmetry.space_group_name_H-M   'P 1'
#
loop_
_entity.id
_entity.type
_entity.pdbx_description
1 polymer ?
#
loop_
_entity_poly.entity_id
_entity_poly.type
_entity_poly.pdbx_seq_one_letter_code
_entity_poly.pdbx_strand_id
1 'polypeptide(L)'
;IRDRVEIMTRDRTFAPEVMGMNLVPYLRHLQGQGAMLTVARRLDGLTRAGNRIRARIGTDYSDFSDEREFDQVVINAGTLPLDDLYFALKPRSRNRGAVDWHALLDSDAEPFPETDPDGAFTLYRIGDAVASRNIHAAIHDALRLGVRW
;
A
#
# COMPACT_ATOMS: atom_id res chain seq x y z
N ILE A 1 27.52 10.35 20.52
CA ILE A 1 27.25 9.27 19.59
C ILE A 1 26.10 9.78 18.74
N ARG A 2 26.33 10.05 17.44
CA ARG A 2 25.21 10.33 16.53
C ARG A 2 24.52 9.01 16.27
N ASP A 3 23.24 8.95 16.54
CA ASP A 3 22.41 7.81 16.20
C ASP A 3 22.52 7.57 14.69
N ARG A 4 22.88 6.35 14.29
CA ARG A 4 22.93 5.98 12.89
C ARG A 4 21.55 5.44 12.50
N VAL A 5 20.88 6.15 11.62
CA VAL A 5 19.59 5.72 11.06
C VAL A 5 19.82 5.14 9.67
N GLU A 6 19.33 3.93 9.44
CA GLU A 6 19.23 3.34 8.10
C GLU A 6 17.75 3.18 7.77
N ILE A 7 17.34 3.69 6.61
CA ILE A 7 16.00 3.50 6.06
C ILE A 7 16.13 2.54 4.90
N MET A 8 15.43 1.42 4.98
CA MET A 8 15.51 0.34 4.00
C MET A 8 14.16 0.16 3.31
N THR A 9 14.19 -0.05 2.01
CA THR A 9 13.00 -0.39 1.22
C THR A 9 13.27 -1.55 0.26
N ARG A 10 12.22 -2.33 0.01
CA ARG A 10 12.22 -3.37 -1.01
C ARG A 10 12.18 -2.79 -2.43
N ASP A 11 11.70 -1.57 -2.57
CA ASP A 11 11.58 -0.88 -3.85
C ASP A 11 12.95 -0.58 -4.46
N ARG A 12 12.99 -0.41 -5.78
CA ARG A 12 14.21 -0.04 -6.52
C ARG A 12 14.63 1.40 -6.27
N THR A 13 13.68 2.23 -5.85
CA THR A 13 13.89 3.64 -5.55
C THR A 13 13.32 3.96 -4.17
N PHE A 14 13.88 4.98 -3.52
CA PHE A 14 13.38 5.44 -2.24
C PHE A 14 12.08 6.23 -2.44
N ALA A 15 11.03 5.87 -1.66
CA ALA A 15 9.74 6.54 -1.60
C ALA A 15 9.13 6.86 -2.98
N PRO A 16 8.88 5.87 -3.85
CA PRO A 16 8.41 6.09 -5.22
C PRO A 16 7.02 6.77 -5.28
N GLU A 17 6.25 6.68 -4.21
CA GLU A 17 4.91 7.28 -4.09
C GLU A 17 4.94 8.77 -3.74
N VAL A 18 6.09 9.25 -3.27
CA VAL A 18 6.28 10.66 -2.93
C VAL A 18 6.68 11.42 -4.19
N MET A 19 5.85 12.36 -4.61
CA MET A 19 6.14 13.19 -5.79
C MET A 19 7.49 13.90 -5.65
N GLY A 20 8.23 14.03 -6.75
CA GLY A 20 9.61 14.55 -6.77
C GLY A 20 9.79 15.88 -6.04
N MET A 21 8.83 16.80 -6.14
CA MET A 21 8.88 18.08 -5.43
C MET A 21 8.88 17.94 -3.91
N ASN A 22 8.16 16.94 -3.40
CA ASN A 22 8.10 16.66 -1.97
C ASN A 22 9.27 15.78 -1.51
N LEU A 23 9.77 14.90 -2.37
CA LEU A 23 10.85 13.98 -2.04
C LEU A 23 12.18 14.70 -1.80
N VAL A 24 12.49 15.72 -2.60
CA VAL A 24 13.77 16.45 -2.51
C VAL A 24 14.02 17.08 -1.14
N PRO A 25 13.08 17.80 -0.51
CA PRO A 25 13.24 18.30 0.86
C PRO A 25 13.50 17.19 1.88
N TYR A 26 12.79 16.06 1.79
CA TYR A 26 12.99 14.93 2.69
C TYR A 26 14.39 14.31 2.54
N LEU A 27 14.82 14.06 1.31
CA LEU A 27 16.15 13.51 1.04
C LEU A 27 17.26 14.45 1.56
N ARG A 28 17.11 15.74 1.33
CA ARG A 28 18.06 16.76 1.81
C ARG A 28 18.16 16.73 3.35
N HIS A 29 17.01 16.64 4.03
CA HIS A 29 16.99 16.56 5.48
C HIS A 29 17.62 15.27 6.00
N LEU A 30 17.20 14.10 5.48
CA LEU A 30 17.69 12.78 5.90
C LEU A 30 19.20 12.65 5.69
N GLN A 31 19.68 12.99 4.50
CA GLN A 31 21.12 12.94 4.19
C GLN A 31 21.93 13.96 5.00
N GLY A 32 21.37 15.14 5.26
CA GLY A 32 21.99 16.14 6.13
C GLY A 32 22.14 15.65 7.58
N GLN A 33 21.28 14.75 8.04
CA GLN A 33 21.40 14.08 9.33
C GLN A 33 22.26 12.81 9.30
N GLY A 34 22.76 12.43 8.13
CA GLY A 34 23.60 11.24 7.96
C GLY A 34 22.81 9.93 7.92
N ALA A 35 21.52 9.99 7.62
CA ALA A 35 20.72 8.79 7.40
C ALA A 35 21.20 8.04 6.15
N MET A 36 21.31 6.71 6.25
CA MET A 36 21.64 5.84 5.13
C MET A 36 20.34 5.36 4.45
N LEU A 37 20.27 5.46 3.14
CA LEU A 37 19.13 5.00 2.33
C LEU A 37 19.54 3.75 1.56
N THR A 38 18.90 2.62 1.85
CA THR A 38 19.20 1.32 1.26
C THR A 38 17.99 0.83 0.49
N VAL A 39 18.12 0.74 -0.83
CA VAL A 39 17.06 0.29 -1.74
C VAL A 39 17.26 -1.16 -2.18
N ALA A 40 16.21 -1.77 -2.73
CA ALA A 40 16.23 -3.15 -3.22
C ALA A 40 16.69 -4.16 -2.15
N ARG A 41 16.29 -3.94 -0.90
CA ARG A 41 16.57 -4.85 0.21
C ARG A 41 15.28 -5.21 0.94
N ARG A 42 15.21 -6.47 1.34
CA ARG A 42 14.06 -7.06 2.03
C ARG A 42 14.48 -7.52 3.42
N LEU A 43 13.64 -7.24 4.40
CA LEU A 43 13.78 -7.81 5.74
C LEU A 43 13.23 -9.24 5.72
N ASP A 44 14.09 -10.24 5.91
CA ASP A 44 13.71 -11.66 5.91
C ASP A 44 13.40 -12.21 7.30
N GLY A 45 13.92 -11.57 8.34
CA GLY A 45 13.64 -11.99 9.70
C GLY A 45 14.34 -11.16 10.75
N LEU A 46 13.83 -11.24 11.96
CA LEU A 46 14.40 -10.59 13.14
C LEU A 46 14.59 -11.62 14.25
N THR A 47 15.73 -11.58 14.90
CA THR A 47 16.02 -12.39 16.09
C THR A 47 16.65 -11.51 17.16
N ARG A 48 16.43 -11.87 18.43
CA ARG A 48 17.08 -11.17 19.53
C ARG A 48 18.51 -11.68 19.69
N ALA A 49 19.46 -10.75 19.75
CA ALA A 49 20.88 -11.01 19.97
C ALA A 49 21.34 -10.24 21.23
N GLY A 50 21.11 -10.85 22.39
CA GLY A 50 21.38 -10.17 23.67
C GLY A 50 20.50 -8.93 23.83
N ASN A 51 21.12 -7.76 23.93
CA ASN A 51 20.44 -6.47 24.07
C ASN A 51 20.17 -5.78 22.73
N ARG A 52 20.52 -6.45 21.61
CA ARG A 52 20.34 -5.92 20.24
C ARG A 52 19.36 -6.80 19.46
N ILE A 53 19.00 -6.33 18.28
CA ILE A 53 18.15 -7.03 17.33
C ILE A 53 19.02 -7.37 16.12
N ARG A 54 19.09 -8.65 15.77
CA ARG A 54 19.73 -9.13 14.57
C ARG A 54 18.69 -9.24 13.47
N ALA A 55 18.90 -8.50 12.39
CA ALA A 55 18.08 -8.51 11.20
C ALA A 55 18.78 -9.28 10.08
N ARG A 56 18.06 -10.25 9.50
CA ARG A 56 18.47 -10.90 8.26
C ARG A 56 17.87 -10.15 7.10
N ILE A 57 18.74 -9.71 6.19
CA ILE A 57 18.42 -8.82 5.08
C ILE A 57 18.76 -9.54 3.77
N GLY A 58 17.76 -9.67 2.90
CA GLY A 58 17.91 -10.26 1.57
C GLY A 58 17.60 -9.27 0.46
N THR A 59 17.44 -9.79 -0.74
CA THR A 59 16.98 -9.06 -1.93
C THR A 59 16.09 -9.98 -2.78
N ASP A 60 15.25 -9.38 -3.62
CA ASP A 60 14.41 -10.12 -4.58
C ASP A 60 15.16 -10.46 -5.88
N TYR A 61 16.42 -10.04 -6.00
CA TYR A 61 17.16 -10.12 -7.26
C TYR A 61 18.27 -11.18 -7.27
N SER A 62 18.58 -11.78 -6.12
CA SER A 62 19.61 -12.83 -5.99
C SER A 62 19.48 -13.56 -4.67
N ASP A 63 20.30 -14.59 -4.47
CA ASP A 63 20.42 -15.33 -3.19
C ASP A 63 21.24 -14.58 -2.12
N PHE A 64 21.53 -13.30 -2.36
CA PHE A 64 22.24 -12.47 -1.38
C PHE A 64 21.48 -12.40 -0.07
N SER A 65 22.20 -12.69 1.02
CA SER A 65 21.73 -12.52 2.39
C SER A 65 22.82 -11.93 3.27
N ASP A 66 22.45 -11.00 4.13
CA ASP A 66 23.33 -10.32 5.08
C ASP A 66 22.67 -10.28 6.45
N GLU A 67 23.46 -10.30 7.52
CA GLU A 67 22.97 -10.15 8.89
C GLU A 67 23.61 -8.90 9.51
N ARG A 68 22.77 -8.06 10.08
CA ARG A 68 23.18 -6.82 10.77
C ARG A 68 22.50 -6.70 12.12
N GLU A 69 23.19 -6.05 13.06
CA GLU A 69 22.66 -5.81 14.39
C GLU A 69 22.31 -4.35 14.59
N PHE A 70 21.13 -4.12 15.14
CA PHE A 70 20.55 -2.82 15.42
C PHE A 70 20.13 -2.73 16.90
N ASP A 71 20.12 -1.54 17.44
CA ASP A 71 19.58 -1.27 18.77
C ASP A 71 18.04 -1.24 18.74
N GLN A 72 17.48 -0.74 17.63
CA GLN A 72 16.05 -0.68 17.38
C GLN A 72 15.74 -0.94 15.92
N VAL A 73 14.62 -1.62 15.64
CA VAL A 73 14.07 -1.80 14.32
C VAL A 73 12.60 -1.35 14.32
N VAL A 74 12.27 -0.45 13.41
CA VAL A 74 10.89 0.00 13.18
C VAL A 74 10.44 -0.56 11.83
N ILE A 75 9.31 -1.27 11.82
CA ILE A 75 8.77 -1.90 10.62
C ILE A 75 7.56 -1.10 10.16
N ASN A 76 7.59 -0.66 8.90
CA ASN A 76 6.45 -0.13 8.18
C ASN A 76 6.28 -0.96 6.90
N ALA A 77 5.45 -1.99 6.98
CA ALA A 77 5.27 -2.99 5.91
C ALA A 77 4.11 -2.67 4.96
N GLY A 78 3.67 -1.42 4.93
CA GLY A 78 2.52 -0.98 4.13
C GLY A 78 1.19 -1.15 4.85
N THR A 79 0.11 -1.13 4.09
CA THR A 79 -1.27 -1.13 4.60
C THR A 79 -2.09 -2.21 3.91
N LEU A 80 -3.04 -2.76 4.67
CA LEU A 80 -4.06 -3.66 4.13
C LEU A 80 -5.38 -2.90 4.02
N PRO A 81 -6.18 -3.13 2.96
CA PRO A 81 -7.52 -2.57 2.87
C PRO A 81 -8.38 -3.00 4.06
N LEU A 82 -9.17 -2.08 4.60
CA LEU A 82 -10.20 -2.41 5.60
C LEU A 82 -11.49 -2.74 4.85
N ASP A 83 -11.61 -3.99 4.43
CA ASP A 83 -12.67 -4.44 3.52
C ASP A 83 -13.59 -5.54 4.09
N ASP A 84 -13.50 -5.84 5.37
CA ASP A 84 -14.33 -6.85 6.06
C ASP A 84 -15.82 -6.59 5.85
N LEU A 85 -16.27 -5.33 5.97
CA LEU A 85 -17.66 -4.95 5.77
C LEU A 85 -18.12 -5.24 4.33
N TYR A 86 -17.26 -4.97 3.35
CA TYR A 86 -17.57 -5.28 1.95
C TYR A 86 -17.80 -6.78 1.77
N PHE A 87 -16.91 -7.62 2.27
CA PHE A 87 -17.05 -9.07 2.13
C PHE A 87 -18.24 -9.62 2.91
N ALA A 88 -18.58 -9.05 4.07
CA ALA A 88 -19.78 -9.42 4.83
C ALA A 88 -21.08 -9.06 4.10
N LEU A 89 -21.11 -7.96 3.36
CA LEU A 89 -22.29 -7.48 2.64
C LEU A 89 -22.43 -8.06 1.23
N LYS A 90 -21.33 -8.46 0.63
CA LYS A 90 -21.25 -8.94 -0.75
C LYS A 90 -22.27 -10.04 -1.11
N PRO A 91 -22.52 -11.08 -0.28
CA PRO A 91 -23.50 -12.12 -0.60
C PRO A 91 -24.96 -11.64 -0.66
N ARG A 92 -25.25 -10.44 -0.11
CA ARG A 92 -26.60 -9.87 -0.03
C ARG A 92 -26.85 -8.78 -1.08
N SER A 93 -25.87 -8.50 -1.92
CA SER A 93 -25.97 -7.45 -2.94
C SER A 93 -26.37 -8.00 -4.29
N ARG A 94 -27.12 -7.21 -5.06
CA ARG A 94 -27.61 -7.57 -6.41
C ARG A 94 -26.49 -7.90 -7.38
N ASN A 95 -25.44 -7.13 -7.34
CA ASN A 95 -24.28 -7.30 -8.22
C ASN A 95 -23.23 -8.27 -7.65
N ARG A 96 -23.47 -8.87 -6.46
CA ARG A 96 -22.48 -9.69 -5.75
C ARG A 96 -21.12 -9.01 -5.64
N GLY A 97 -21.11 -7.68 -5.53
CA GLY A 97 -19.92 -6.85 -5.50
C GLY A 97 -19.15 -6.79 -6.83
N ALA A 98 -19.70 -7.31 -7.91
CA ALA A 98 -19.08 -7.23 -9.24
C ALA A 98 -19.25 -5.83 -9.84
N VAL A 99 -18.21 -5.39 -10.56
CA VAL A 99 -18.21 -4.14 -11.34
C VAL A 99 -17.68 -4.45 -12.72
N ASP A 100 -18.41 -4.04 -13.74
CA ASP A 100 -17.90 -4.06 -15.11
C ASP A 100 -17.05 -2.81 -15.35
N TRP A 101 -15.74 -3.00 -15.40
CA TRP A 101 -14.80 -1.90 -15.57
C TRP A 101 -14.88 -1.24 -16.93
N HIS A 102 -15.25 -1.98 -17.97
CA HIS A 102 -15.45 -1.40 -19.31
C HIS A 102 -16.69 -0.51 -19.32
N ALA A 103 -17.81 -1.01 -18.79
CA ALA A 103 -19.01 -0.20 -18.64
C ALA A 103 -18.81 0.99 -17.69
N LEU A 104 -17.95 0.87 -16.68
CA LEU A 104 -17.62 1.99 -15.81
C LEU A 104 -16.87 3.12 -16.54
N LEU A 105 -16.11 2.80 -17.57
CA LEU A 105 -15.41 3.77 -18.41
C LEU A 105 -16.29 4.33 -19.53
N ASP A 106 -17.33 3.60 -19.92
CA ASP A 106 -18.32 4.01 -20.91
C ASP A 106 -19.50 4.68 -20.23
N SER A 107 -19.76 5.94 -20.53
CA SER A 107 -20.80 6.73 -19.87
C SER A 107 -22.23 6.22 -20.12
N ASP A 108 -22.43 5.44 -21.18
CA ASP A 108 -23.75 4.99 -21.61
C ASP A 108 -24.13 3.57 -21.14
N ALA A 109 -23.21 2.88 -20.45
CA ALA A 109 -23.41 1.51 -19.99
C ALA A 109 -23.61 1.42 -18.47
N GLU A 110 -24.42 0.44 -18.02
CA GLU A 110 -24.62 0.14 -16.61
C GLU A 110 -23.43 -0.68 -16.07
N PRO A 111 -22.65 -0.15 -15.10
CA PRO A 111 -21.42 -0.80 -14.63
C PRO A 111 -21.65 -1.88 -13.57
N PHE A 112 -22.89 -2.04 -13.08
CA PHE A 112 -23.19 -2.96 -11.98
C PHE A 112 -24.08 -4.09 -12.48
N PRO A 113 -23.50 -5.21 -12.92
CA PRO A 113 -24.27 -6.34 -13.42
C PRO A 113 -25.20 -6.89 -12.33
N GLU A 114 -26.47 -7.09 -12.68
CA GLU A 114 -27.45 -7.68 -11.77
C GLU A 114 -27.32 -9.20 -11.82
N THR A 115 -26.56 -9.77 -10.87
CA THR A 115 -26.30 -11.21 -10.78
C THR A 115 -27.22 -11.91 -9.79
N ASP A 116 -27.87 -11.15 -8.91
CA ASP A 116 -28.81 -11.64 -7.90
C ASP A 116 -29.99 -10.67 -7.77
N PRO A 117 -31.12 -10.94 -8.46
CA PRO A 117 -32.29 -10.06 -8.43
C PRO A 117 -32.91 -9.87 -7.03
N ASP A 118 -32.74 -10.87 -6.15
CA ASP A 118 -33.24 -10.83 -4.78
C ASP A 118 -32.35 -10.01 -3.83
N GLY A 119 -31.22 -9.56 -4.30
CA GLY A 119 -30.30 -8.71 -3.51
C GLY A 119 -30.94 -7.38 -3.12
N ALA A 120 -30.72 -6.97 -1.88
CA ALA A 120 -31.37 -5.78 -1.31
C ALA A 120 -30.75 -4.44 -1.79
N PHE A 121 -29.53 -4.44 -2.29
CA PHE A 121 -28.78 -3.25 -2.69
C PHE A 121 -27.67 -3.56 -3.69
N THR A 122 -27.19 -2.56 -4.40
CA THR A 122 -25.94 -2.63 -5.18
C THR A 122 -24.76 -2.29 -4.28
N LEU A 123 -23.69 -3.09 -4.33
CA LEU A 123 -22.51 -2.94 -3.51
C LEU A 123 -21.26 -2.72 -4.36
N TYR A 124 -20.52 -1.72 -4.00
CA TYR A 124 -19.16 -1.47 -4.53
C TYR A 124 -18.26 -0.92 -3.44
N ARG A 125 -16.96 -0.97 -3.66
CA ARG A 125 -15.96 -0.38 -2.77
C ARG A 125 -15.08 0.59 -3.54
N ILE A 126 -14.65 1.65 -2.87
CA ILE A 126 -13.83 2.73 -3.44
C ILE A 126 -12.72 3.10 -2.47
N GLY A 127 -11.76 3.86 -2.98
CA GLY A 127 -10.67 4.38 -2.17
C GLY A 127 -9.86 3.29 -1.49
N ASP A 128 -9.51 3.51 -0.25
CA ASP A 128 -8.63 2.61 0.51
C ASP A 128 -9.28 1.26 0.86
N ALA A 129 -10.60 1.15 0.76
CA ALA A 129 -11.27 -0.15 0.85
C ALA A 129 -10.93 -1.08 -0.33
N VAL A 130 -10.51 -0.54 -1.49
CA VAL A 130 -10.03 -1.30 -2.64
C VAL A 130 -8.56 -1.60 -2.51
N ALA A 131 -7.75 -0.56 -2.36
CA ALA A 131 -6.31 -0.63 -2.21
C ALA A 131 -5.83 0.67 -1.57
N SER A 132 -4.95 0.59 -0.60
CA SER A 132 -4.37 1.79 0.00
C SER A 132 -3.52 2.53 -1.03
N ARG A 133 -3.91 3.75 -1.30
CA ARG A 133 -3.28 4.66 -2.26
C ARG A 133 -3.14 6.04 -1.61
N ASN A 134 -3.42 7.09 -2.33
CA ASN A 134 -3.43 8.45 -1.82
C ASN A 134 -4.85 9.04 -1.82
N ILE A 135 -5.01 10.16 -1.11
CA ILE A 135 -6.31 10.83 -0.98
C ILE A 135 -6.91 11.24 -2.33
N HIS A 136 -6.07 11.60 -3.31
CA HIS A 136 -6.54 11.98 -4.64
C HIS A 136 -7.19 10.80 -5.37
N ALA A 137 -6.61 9.60 -5.25
CA ALA A 137 -7.17 8.38 -5.80
C ALA A 137 -8.52 8.04 -5.16
N ALA A 138 -8.64 8.20 -3.84
CA ALA A 138 -9.90 7.96 -3.12
C ALA A 138 -11.00 8.94 -3.56
N ILE A 139 -10.67 10.23 -3.69
CA ILE A 139 -11.60 11.25 -4.19
C ILE A 139 -11.99 10.95 -5.64
N HIS A 140 -11.04 10.57 -6.49
CA HIS A 140 -11.29 10.24 -7.88
C HIS A 140 -12.22 9.04 -8.04
N ASP A 141 -12.02 7.98 -7.24
CA ASP A 141 -12.93 6.83 -7.23
C ASP A 141 -14.36 7.26 -6.84
N ALA A 142 -14.50 8.11 -5.81
CA ALA A 142 -15.78 8.63 -5.37
C ALA A 142 -16.47 9.47 -6.47
N LEU A 143 -15.72 10.35 -7.13
CA LEU A 143 -16.25 11.17 -8.21
C LEU A 143 -16.70 10.33 -9.41
N ARG A 144 -15.93 9.32 -9.80
CA ARG A 144 -16.28 8.43 -10.93
C ARG A 144 -17.61 7.71 -10.71
N LEU A 145 -17.91 7.34 -9.48
CA LEU A 145 -19.19 6.71 -9.14
C LEU A 145 -20.29 7.76 -8.96
N GLY A 146 -19.99 8.88 -8.28
CA GLY A 146 -20.97 9.91 -7.98
C GLY A 146 -21.49 10.71 -9.18
N VAL A 147 -20.77 10.78 -10.27
CA VAL A 147 -21.22 11.43 -11.52
C VAL A 147 -22.30 10.59 -12.24
N ARG A 148 -22.49 9.34 -11.87
CA ARG A 148 -23.48 8.42 -12.48
C ARG A 148 -24.80 8.33 -11.71
N TRP A 149 -24.92 9.06 -10.60
CA TRP A 149 -26.12 9.20 -9.76
C TRP A 149 -26.60 10.66 -9.80
#